data_339ee66ede583f6b253e274dbace7a7c
#
_entry.id   339ee66ede583f6b253e274dbace7a7c
#
_cell.length_a   1.000
_cell.length_b   1.000
_cell.length_c   1.000
_cell.angle_alpha   90.00
_cell.angle_beta   90.00
_cell.angle_gamma   90.00
#
_symmetry.space_group_name_H-M   'P 1'
#
loop_
_entity.id
_entity.type
_entity.pdbx_description
1 polymer ?
#
loop_
_entity_poly.entity_id
_entity_poly.type
_entity_poly.pdbx_seq_one_letter_code
_entity_poly.pdbx_strand_id
1 'polypeptide(L)'
;MDFSNKIGFLGVYFNKFTIKSLVALILGFRGRYITVVTPNVDHIVRLNSNLDFKKLYQQADITVNDSRILNLLSKIAHVDIGDVIPGSDLTRKLIENLPCNDYPISVIGASDETIKFVSDKYNLTYLHHYNPPMGFIDDAIEVNKCIDFVLNNPSKIIFICVGSPRQEI
;
A
#
# COMPACT_ATOMS: atom_id res chain seq x y z
N MET A 1 -19.11 -1.27 1.21
CA MET A 1 -18.55 -2.18 0.17
C MET A 1 -18.02 -3.40 0.88
N ASP A 2 -18.30 -4.56 0.35
CA ASP A 2 -17.83 -5.84 0.89
C ASP A 2 -16.56 -6.26 0.13
N PHE A 3 -15.44 -6.37 0.86
CA PHE A 3 -14.15 -6.85 0.33
C PHE A 3 -13.91 -8.33 0.66
N SER A 4 -14.98 -9.06 1.07
CA SER A 4 -14.89 -10.44 1.54
C SER A 4 -14.59 -11.46 0.43
N ASN A 5 -14.83 -11.11 -0.84
CA ASN A 5 -14.55 -12.02 -1.95
C ASN A 5 -13.03 -12.08 -2.23
N LYS A 6 -12.34 -12.92 -1.46
CA LYS A 6 -10.90 -13.14 -1.54
C LYS A 6 -10.60 -14.60 -1.96
N ILE A 7 -9.60 -14.78 -2.78
CA ILE A 7 -9.11 -16.08 -3.25
C ILE A 7 -7.85 -16.47 -2.50
N GLY A 8 -7.85 -17.61 -1.85
CA GLY A 8 -6.69 -18.13 -1.11
C GLY A 8 -5.62 -18.71 -2.05
N PHE A 9 -4.37 -18.24 -1.91
CA PHE A 9 -3.22 -18.79 -2.64
C PHE A 9 -1.94 -18.61 -1.82
N LEU A 10 -1.19 -19.69 -1.62
CA LEU A 10 0.08 -19.72 -0.85
C LEU A 10 -0.03 -19.07 0.54
N GLY A 11 -1.15 -19.28 1.23
CA GLY A 11 -1.38 -18.78 2.58
C GLY A 11 -1.82 -17.32 2.68
N VAL A 12 -2.06 -16.65 1.55
CA VAL A 12 -2.58 -15.29 1.44
C VAL A 12 -3.92 -15.28 0.73
N TYR A 13 -4.79 -14.32 1.07
CA TYR A 13 -6.09 -14.13 0.47
C TYR A 13 -6.09 -12.89 -0.43
N PHE A 14 -6.17 -13.08 -1.76
CA PHE A 14 -6.11 -12.03 -2.76
C PHE A 14 -7.51 -11.59 -3.21
N ASN A 15 -7.67 -10.28 -3.38
CA ASN A 15 -8.82 -9.69 -4.06
C ASN A 15 -8.52 -9.57 -5.56
N LYS A 16 -9.53 -9.87 -6.40
CA LYS A 16 -9.39 -9.73 -7.84
C LYS A 16 -9.71 -8.31 -8.27
N PHE A 17 -8.70 -7.61 -8.74
CA PHE A 17 -8.83 -6.28 -9.33
C PHE A 17 -8.01 -6.17 -10.61
N THR A 18 -8.45 -5.28 -11.51
CA THR A 18 -7.58 -4.64 -12.47
C THR A 18 -7.04 -3.36 -11.83
N ILE A 19 -5.88 -2.86 -12.29
CA ILE A 19 -5.34 -1.59 -11.76
C ILE A 19 -6.35 -0.44 -11.91
N LYS A 20 -7.08 -0.41 -13.03
CA LYS A 20 -8.09 0.62 -13.30
C LYS A 20 -9.26 0.57 -12.30
N SER A 21 -9.80 -0.63 -12.02
CA SER A 21 -10.90 -0.80 -11.09
C SER A 21 -10.48 -0.51 -9.64
N LEU A 22 -9.24 -0.87 -9.26
CA LEU A 22 -8.70 -0.58 -7.94
C LEU A 22 -8.48 0.93 -7.72
N VAL A 23 -7.91 1.63 -8.71
CA VAL A 23 -7.72 3.09 -8.66
C VAL A 23 -9.08 3.80 -8.52
N ALA A 24 -10.06 3.42 -9.35
CA ALA A 24 -11.41 3.99 -9.28
C ALA A 24 -12.07 3.75 -7.93
N LEU A 25 -11.89 2.56 -7.36
CA LEU A 25 -12.39 2.22 -6.03
C LEU A 25 -11.74 3.10 -4.96
N ILE A 26 -10.42 3.19 -4.92
CA ILE A 26 -9.69 3.96 -3.89
C ILE A 26 -10.06 5.44 -3.96
N LEU A 27 -10.05 6.06 -5.15
CA LEU A 27 -10.36 7.48 -5.33
C LEU A 27 -11.84 7.78 -5.08
N GLY A 28 -12.73 6.82 -5.37
CA GLY A 28 -14.17 6.93 -5.14
C GLY A 28 -14.61 6.57 -3.73
N PHE A 29 -13.73 5.96 -2.92
CA PHE A 29 -14.11 5.47 -1.58
C PHE A 29 -14.48 6.61 -0.65
N ARG A 30 -15.58 6.43 0.08
CA ARG A 30 -16.07 7.37 1.09
C ARG A 30 -16.42 6.57 2.34
N GLY A 31 -15.75 6.86 3.43
CA GLY A 31 -15.93 6.13 4.69
C GLY A 31 -14.66 6.12 5.53
N ARG A 32 -14.50 5.09 6.36
CA ARG A 32 -13.25 4.87 7.12
C ARG A 32 -12.06 4.61 6.18
N TYR A 33 -10.85 4.78 6.67
CA TYR A 33 -9.67 4.33 5.95
C TYR A 33 -9.74 2.83 5.64
N ILE A 34 -9.22 2.45 4.47
CA ILE A 34 -9.01 1.07 4.06
C ILE A 34 -7.51 0.84 3.86
N THR A 35 -7.06 -0.33 4.27
CA THR A 35 -5.67 -0.75 4.10
C THR A 35 -5.54 -1.59 2.83
N VAL A 36 -4.67 -1.16 1.92
CA VAL A 36 -4.35 -1.87 0.68
C VAL A 36 -2.91 -2.36 0.74
N VAL A 37 -2.70 -3.66 0.56
CA VAL A 37 -1.36 -4.27 0.54
C VAL A 37 -1.10 -4.98 -0.79
N THR A 38 0.16 -4.95 -1.22
CA THR A 38 0.60 -5.49 -2.51
C THR A 38 1.73 -6.50 -2.30
N PRO A 39 1.44 -7.73 -1.80
CA PRO A 39 2.46 -8.71 -1.53
C PRO A 39 3.14 -9.24 -2.80
N ASN A 40 4.46 -9.37 -2.72
CA ASN A 40 5.30 -10.05 -3.69
C ASN A 40 5.81 -11.40 -3.12
N VAL A 41 6.74 -12.06 -3.82
CA VAL A 41 7.29 -13.38 -3.41
C VAL A 41 7.97 -13.32 -2.05
N ASP A 42 8.74 -12.26 -1.75
CA ASP A 42 9.42 -12.11 -0.46
C ASP A 42 8.41 -12.04 0.70
N HIS A 43 7.33 -11.29 0.51
CA HIS A 43 6.23 -11.25 1.47
C HIS A 43 5.60 -12.63 1.69
N ILE A 44 5.37 -13.42 0.62
CA ILE A 44 4.81 -14.77 0.75
C ILE A 44 5.73 -15.69 1.56
N VAL A 45 7.03 -15.65 1.31
CA VAL A 45 8.02 -16.41 2.10
C VAL A 45 7.96 -16.00 3.57
N ARG A 46 7.97 -14.70 3.85
CA ARG A 46 7.92 -14.14 5.19
C ARG A 46 6.62 -14.48 5.92
N LEU A 47 5.48 -14.39 5.26
CA LEU A 47 4.16 -14.76 5.79
C LEU A 47 4.06 -16.24 6.20
N ASN A 48 4.78 -17.12 5.51
CA ASN A 48 4.81 -18.55 5.84
C ASN A 48 5.83 -18.89 6.93
N SER A 49 6.79 -18.01 7.22
CA SER A 49 7.80 -18.20 8.27
C SER A 49 7.54 -17.40 9.55
N ASN A 50 6.68 -16.37 9.51
CA ASN A 50 6.41 -15.47 10.63
C ASN A 50 4.90 -15.29 10.85
N LEU A 51 4.40 -15.88 11.95
CA LEU A 51 2.96 -15.85 12.28
C LEU A 51 2.43 -14.46 12.61
N ASP A 52 3.24 -13.58 13.21
CA ASP A 52 2.81 -12.24 13.58
C ASP A 52 2.71 -11.37 12.33
N PHE A 53 3.66 -11.48 11.41
CA PHE A 53 3.56 -10.83 10.10
C PHE A 53 2.32 -11.31 9.32
N LYS A 54 2.00 -12.60 9.43
CA LYS A 54 0.78 -13.16 8.82
C LYS A 54 -0.50 -12.55 9.38
N LYS A 55 -0.57 -12.34 10.70
CA LYS A 55 -1.73 -11.70 11.35
C LYS A 55 -1.94 -10.27 10.87
N LEU A 56 -0.86 -9.50 10.67
CA LEU A 56 -0.94 -8.14 10.12
C LEU A 56 -1.56 -8.12 8.73
N TYR A 57 -1.10 -8.99 7.84
CA TYR A 57 -1.67 -9.12 6.49
C TYR A 57 -3.15 -9.53 6.48
N GLN A 58 -3.59 -10.33 7.44
CA GLN A 58 -5.00 -10.72 7.57
C GLN A 58 -5.92 -9.55 7.93
N GLN A 59 -5.38 -8.47 8.48
CA GLN A 59 -6.13 -7.26 8.83
C GLN A 59 -6.30 -6.32 7.63
N ALA A 60 -5.56 -6.50 6.55
CA ALA A 60 -5.71 -5.68 5.35
C ALA A 60 -7.09 -5.86 4.71
N ASP A 61 -7.72 -4.74 4.36
CA ASP A 61 -9.02 -4.74 3.69
C ASP A 61 -8.90 -5.30 2.27
N ILE A 62 -7.87 -4.87 1.53
CA ILE A 62 -7.60 -5.25 0.15
C ILE A 62 -6.16 -5.77 0.02
N THR A 63 -6.03 -6.92 -0.61
CA THR A 63 -4.74 -7.53 -0.94
C THR A 63 -4.70 -7.82 -2.43
N VAL A 64 -3.76 -7.25 -3.17
CA VAL A 64 -3.59 -7.47 -4.61
C VAL A 64 -2.19 -7.96 -4.94
N ASN A 65 -2.06 -8.74 -6.01
CA ASN A 65 -0.81 -9.38 -6.38
C ASN A 65 0.18 -8.37 -7.01
N ASP A 66 1.38 -8.20 -6.40
CA ASP A 66 2.49 -7.39 -6.93
C ASP A 66 3.49 -8.20 -7.77
N SER A 67 3.29 -9.51 -7.96
CA SER A 67 4.34 -10.36 -8.50
C SER A 67 3.93 -11.11 -9.76
N ARG A 68 4.70 -10.93 -10.85
CA ARG A 68 4.57 -11.74 -12.06
C ARG A 68 4.86 -13.22 -11.79
N ILE A 69 5.76 -13.53 -10.85
CA ILE A 69 6.08 -14.90 -10.45
C ILE A 69 4.87 -15.53 -9.76
N LEU A 70 4.25 -14.85 -8.79
CA LEU A 70 3.03 -15.32 -8.14
C LEU A 70 1.90 -15.53 -9.16
N ASN A 71 1.76 -14.62 -10.12
CA ASN A 71 0.78 -14.76 -11.19
C ASN A 71 1.05 -15.98 -12.09
N LEU A 72 2.31 -16.28 -12.38
CA LEU A 72 2.68 -17.48 -13.13
C LEU A 72 2.36 -18.75 -12.32
N LEU A 73 2.75 -18.80 -11.06
CA LEU A 73 2.47 -19.94 -10.18
C LEU A 73 0.97 -20.17 -9.99
N SER A 74 0.20 -19.09 -9.83
CA SER A 74 -1.25 -19.19 -9.69
C SER A 74 -1.92 -19.78 -10.94
N LYS A 75 -1.44 -19.41 -12.14
CA LYS A 75 -1.92 -20.00 -13.41
C LYS A 75 -1.59 -21.48 -13.52
N ILE A 76 -0.38 -21.89 -13.11
CA ILE A 76 0.01 -23.32 -13.07
C ILE A 76 -0.89 -24.08 -12.10
N ALA A 77 -1.25 -23.48 -10.98
CA ALA A 77 -2.16 -24.06 -9.99
C ALA A 77 -3.65 -23.93 -10.34
N HIS A 78 -3.99 -23.37 -11.50
CA HIS A 78 -5.36 -23.07 -11.94
C HIS A 78 -6.14 -22.20 -10.94
N VAL A 79 -5.44 -21.26 -10.25
CA VAL A 79 -6.03 -20.31 -9.31
C VAL A 79 -5.91 -18.90 -9.89
N ASP A 80 -7.02 -18.20 -10.02
CA ASP A 80 -7.02 -16.83 -10.52
C ASP A 80 -6.99 -15.81 -9.35
N ILE A 81 -5.83 -15.22 -9.11
CA ILE A 81 -5.59 -14.22 -8.06
C ILE A 81 -5.72 -12.76 -8.55
N GLY A 82 -6.26 -12.54 -9.74
CA GLY A 82 -6.39 -11.23 -10.36
C GLY A 82 -5.13 -10.78 -11.12
N ASP A 83 -5.13 -9.52 -11.55
CA ASP A 83 -4.03 -8.95 -12.31
C ASP A 83 -2.77 -8.74 -11.45
N VAL A 84 -1.63 -8.58 -12.12
CA VAL A 84 -0.40 -8.10 -11.47
C VAL A 84 -0.48 -6.59 -11.31
N ILE A 85 -0.54 -6.12 -10.07
CA ILE A 85 -0.66 -4.71 -9.70
C ILE A 85 0.51 -4.34 -8.78
N PRO A 86 1.68 -3.98 -9.33
CA PRO A 86 2.81 -3.53 -8.53
C PRO A 86 2.46 -2.28 -7.71
N GLY A 87 2.91 -2.23 -6.46
CA GLY A 87 2.65 -1.10 -5.57
C GLY A 87 3.11 0.24 -6.17
N SER A 88 4.24 0.24 -6.87
CA SER A 88 4.76 1.41 -7.59
C SER A 88 3.85 1.87 -8.73
N ASP A 89 3.29 0.92 -9.49
CA ASP A 89 2.36 1.23 -10.58
C ASP A 89 1.01 1.72 -10.04
N LEU A 90 0.53 1.12 -8.95
CA LEU A 90 -0.68 1.57 -8.26
C LEU A 90 -0.51 2.99 -7.74
N THR A 91 0.59 3.29 -7.04
CA THR A 91 0.92 4.64 -6.54
C THR A 91 0.94 5.65 -7.68
N ARG A 92 1.66 5.35 -8.76
CA ARG A 92 1.72 6.22 -9.94
C ARG A 92 0.33 6.45 -10.53
N LYS A 93 -0.48 5.40 -10.69
CA LYS A 93 -1.83 5.52 -11.26
C LYS A 93 -2.79 6.27 -10.35
N LEU A 94 -2.66 6.14 -9.04
CA LEU A 94 -3.43 6.96 -8.09
C LEU A 94 -3.09 8.44 -8.26
N ILE A 95 -1.81 8.80 -8.28
CA ILE A 95 -1.35 10.19 -8.45
C ILE A 95 -1.79 10.76 -9.81
N GLU A 96 -1.64 10.01 -10.90
CA GLU A 96 -2.06 10.43 -12.25
C GLU A 96 -3.57 10.66 -12.39
N ASN A 97 -4.40 10.08 -11.52
CA ASN A 97 -5.86 10.16 -11.58
C ASN A 97 -6.48 10.90 -10.38
N LEU A 98 -5.69 11.67 -9.63
CA LEU A 98 -6.22 12.49 -8.55
C LEU A 98 -7.28 13.46 -9.08
N PRO A 99 -8.37 13.71 -8.33
CA PRO A 99 -9.43 14.63 -8.77
C PRO A 99 -8.97 16.07 -8.96
N CYS A 100 -7.95 16.50 -8.21
CA CYS A 100 -7.39 17.86 -8.24
C CYS A 100 -5.95 17.85 -7.66
N ASN A 101 -5.20 18.92 -7.93
CA ASN A 101 -3.81 19.03 -7.51
C ASN A 101 -3.65 19.28 -6.00
N ASP A 102 -4.67 19.79 -5.34
CA ASP A 102 -4.76 20.01 -3.90
C ASP A 102 -5.42 18.83 -3.15
N TYR A 103 -5.46 17.64 -3.78
CA TYR A 103 -5.96 16.44 -3.12
C TYR A 103 -5.03 16.04 -1.97
N PRO A 104 -5.56 15.94 -0.72
CA PRO A 104 -4.70 15.78 0.43
C PRO A 104 -4.04 14.39 0.45
N ILE A 105 -2.71 14.37 0.41
CA ILE A 105 -1.87 13.16 0.44
C ILE A 105 -0.86 13.27 1.56
N SER A 106 -0.65 12.17 2.29
CA SER A 106 0.49 12.03 3.21
C SER A 106 1.41 10.91 2.74
N VAL A 107 2.71 11.11 2.91
CA VAL A 107 3.74 10.11 2.63
C VAL A 107 4.63 9.93 3.85
N ILE A 108 4.75 8.69 4.31
CA ILE A 108 5.73 8.30 5.34
C ILE A 108 6.85 7.52 4.65
N GLY A 109 8.09 7.97 4.81
CA GLY A 109 9.26 7.45 4.11
C GLY A 109 9.53 8.16 2.78
N ALA A 110 10.44 7.61 1.97
CA ALA A 110 11.06 8.23 0.82
C ALA A 110 11.99 9.42 1.19
N SER A 111 12.89 9.81 0.28
CA SER A 111 13.76 10.96 0.51
C SER A 111 13.08 12.28 0.12
N ASP A 112 13.54 13.38 0.70
CA ASP A 112 13.04 14.72 0.37
C ASP A 112 13.17 15.04 -1.12
N GLU A 113 14.27 14.58 -1.76
CA GLU A 113 14.48 14.77 -3.19
C GLU A 113 13.41 14.00 -4.01
N THR A 114 13.09 12.77 -3.59
CA THR A 114 12.04 11.97 -4.25
C THR A 114 10.68 12.65 -4.13
N ILE A 115 10.36 13.13 -2.95
CA ILE A 115 9.08 13.83 -2.69
C ILE A 115 8.99 15.12 -3.51
N LYS A 116 10.07 15.91 -3.52
CA LYS A 116 10.15 17.12 -4.34
C LYS A 116 9.95 16.81 -5.82
N PHE A 117 10.67 15.80 -6.34
CA PHE A 117 10.53 15.39 -7.73
C PHE A 117 9.09 14.97 -8.08
N VAL A 118 8.42 14.19 -7.21
CA VAL A 118 7.04 13.76 -7.42
C VAL A 118 6.08 14.95 -7.36
N SER A 119 6.24 15.82 -6.36
CA SER A 119 5.42 17.04 -6.20
C SER A 119 5.51 17.95 -7.42
N ASP A 120 6.73 18.23 -7.88
CA ASP A 120 6.98 19.08 -9.06
C ASP A 120 6.41 18.43 -10.34
N LYS A 121 6.67 17.14 -10.54
CA LYS A 121 6.23 16.39 -11.74
C LYS A 121 4.73 16.34 -11.90
N TYR A 122 3.99 16.16 -10.80
CA TYR A 122 2.53 16.02 -10.81
C TYR A 122 1.79 17.26 -10.31
N ASN A 123 2.54 18.35 -10.04
CA ASN A 123 2.03 19.63 -9.56
C ASN A 123 1.14 19.47 -8.31
N LEU A 124 1.61 18.68 -7.33
CA LEU A 124 0.89 18.41 -6.10
C LEU A 124 1.08 19.57 -5.12
N THR A 125 -0.01 20.21 -4.72
CA THR A 125 0.03 21.40 -3.83
C THR A 125 -0.30 21.08 -2.38
N TYR A 126 -0.86 19.90 -2.10
CA TYR A 126 -1.25 19.48 -0.76
C TYR A 126 -0.70 18.09 -0.43
N LEU A 127 0.64 18.01 -0.36
CA LEU A 127 1.38 16.81 -0.01
C LEU A 127 2.14 17.01 1.29
N HIS A 128 1.79 16.21 2.30
CA HIS A 128 2.51 16.16 3.58
C HIS A 128 3.53 15.01 3.55
N HIS A 129 4.72 15.25 4.11
CA HIS A 129 5.78 14.27 4.11
C HIS A 129 6.47 14.17 5.47
N TYR A 130 6.74 12.94 5.90
CA TYR A 130 7.60 12.62 7.03
C TYR A 130 8.49 11.43 6.69
N ASN A 131 9.79 11.62 6.81
CA ASN A 131 10.76 10.54 6.61
C ASN A 131 11.37 10.13 7.95
N PRO A 132 10.90 9.05 8.59
CA PRO A 132 11.44 8.61 9.86
C PRO A 132 12.89 8.12 9.70
N PRO A 133 13.74 8.26 10.73
CA PRO A 133 15.13 7.80 10.69
C PRO A 133 15.21 6.28 10.54
N MET A 134 16.35 5.79 10.03
CA MET A 134 16.59 4.35 9.94
C MET A 134 16.48 3.69 11.33
N GLY A 135 15.75 2.58 11.41
CA GLY A 135 15.54 1.87 12.67
C GLY A 135 14.38 2.42 13.52
N PHE A 136 13.61 3.38 13.00
CA PHE A 136 12.49 4.01 13.73
C PHE A 136 11.50 3.01 14.34
N ILE A 137 11.33 1.84 13.75
CA ILE A 137 10.36 0.84 14.20
C ILE A 137 10.69 0.26 15.59
N ASP A 138 11.97 0.30 15.97
CA ASP A 138 12.46 -0.16 17.28
C ASP A 138 12.48 0.99 18.32
N ASP A 139 12.10 2.20 17.93
CA ASP A 139 12.01 3.39 18.78
C ASP A 139 10.55 3.85 18.90
N ALA A 140 9.94 3.61 20.05
CA ALA A 140 8.56 4.00 20.31
C ALA A 140 8.31 5.51 20.15
N ILE A 141 9.32 6.36 20.35
CA ILE A 141 9.20 7.82 20.16
C ILE A 141 9.05 8.12 18.66
N GLU A 142 9.86 7.50 17.83
CA GLU A 142 9.80 7.70 16.38
C GLU A 142 8.53 7.11 15.76
N VAL A 143 8.07 5.95 16.26
CA VAL A 143 6.77 5.38 15.87
C VAL A 143 5.63 6.35 16.23
N ASN A 144 5.62 6.91 17.44
CA ASN A 144 4.62 7.90 17.84
C ASN A 144 4.67 9.17 16.97
N LYS A 145 5.85 9.62 16.54
CA LYS A 145 5.96 10.74 15.59
C LYS A 145 5.29 10.41 14.24
N CYS A 146 5.41 9.19 13.74
CA CYS A 146 4.70 8.76 12.52
C CYS A 146 3.18 8.82 12.73
N ILE A 147 2.70 8.35 13.88
CA ILE A 147 1.27 8.39 14.24
C ILE A 147 0.79 9.85 14.34
N ASP A 148 1.49 10.67 15.10
CA ASP A 148 1.16 12.09 15.28
C ASP A 148 1.18 12.84 13.95
N PHE A 149 2.13 12.51 13.06
CA PHE A 149 2.17 13.07 11.72
C PHE A 149 0.89 12.78 10.95
N VAL A 150 0.40 11.55 10.96
CA VAL A 150 -0.84 11.17 10.27
C VAL A 150 -2.06 11.86 10.91
N LEU A 151 -2.11 11.92 12.23
CA LEU A 151 -3.23 12.55 12.96
C LEU A 151 -3.30 14.07 12.73
N ASN A 152 -2.15 14.73 12.65
CA ASN A 152 -2.05 16.17 12.44
C ASN A 152 -2.18 16.60 10.97
N ASN A 153 -2.08 15.65 10.03
CA ASN A 153 -2.17 15.90 8.58
C ASN A 153 -3.29 15.05 7.95
N PRO A 154 -4.57 15.37 8.18
CA PRO A 154 -5.69 14.60 7.65
C PRO A 154 -5.62 14.50 6.13
N SER A 155 -5.47 13.31 5.61
CA SER A 155 -5.28 13.05 4.18
C SER A 155 -6.29 12.05 3.65
N LYS A 156 -6.55 12.09 2.35
CA LYS A 156 -7.42 11.11 1.67
C LYS A 156 -6.66 9.84 1.30
N ILE A 157 -5.35 9.96 1.07
CA ILE A 157 -4.46 8.84 0.80
C ILE A 157 -3.21 9.00 1.66
N ILE A 158 -2.79 7.90 2.26
CA ILE A 158 -1.54 7.80 3.00
C ILE A 158 -0.70 6.74 2.33
N PHE A 159 0.47 7.12 1.81
CA PHE A 159 1.46 6.19 1.29
C PHE A 159 2.51 5.89 2.36
N ILE A 160 2.69 4.61 2.68
CA ILE A 160 3.71 4.15 3.61
C ILE A 160 4.83 3.51 2.80
N CYS A 161 5.99 4.18 2.73
CA CYS A 161 7.10 3.88 1.83
C CYS A 161 8.42 3.61 2.59
N VAL A 162 8.34 2.93 3.73
CA VAL A 162 9.51 2.65 4.59
C VAL A 162 10.11 1.24 4.40
N GLY A 163 9.55 0.48 3.45
CA GLY A 163 9.97 -0.88 3.12
C GLY A 163 9.49 -1.96 4.08
N SER A 164 9.28 -3.17 3.55
CA SER A 164 8.86 -4.33 4.35
C SER A 164 10.00 -4.83 5.25
N PRO A 165 9.72 -5.31 6.48
CA PRO A 165 8.40 -5.45 7.12
C PRO A 165 7.91 -4.20 7.88
N ARG A 166 8.67 -3.11 7.86
CA ARG A 166 8.40 -1.91 8.68
C ARG A 166 7.10 -1.20 8.32
N GLN A 167 6.70 -1.26 7.06
CA GLN A 167 5.47 -0.63 6.59
C GLN A 167 4.20 -1.39 6.94
N GLU A 168 4.31 -2.64 7.34
CA GLU A 168 3.18 -3.49 7.72
C GLU A 168 2.97 -3.58 9.23
N ILE A 169 4.00 -3.26 10.02
CA ILE A 169 3.97 -3.26 11.48
C ILE A 169 3.38 -1.95 12.00
#